data_70690f45d37a213632421647a1a06521
#
_entry.id   70690f45d37a213632421647a1a06521
#
_cell.length_a   1.000
_cell.length_b   1.000
_cell.length_c   1.000
_cell.angle_alpha   90.00
_cell.angle_beta   90.00
_cell.angle_gamma   90.00
#
_symmetry.space_group_name_H-M   'P 1'
#
loop_
_entity.id
_entity.type
_entity.pdbx_description
1 polymer ?
#
loop_
_entity_poly.entity_id
_entity_poly.type
_entity_poly.pdbx_seq_one_letter_code
_entity_poly.pdbx_strand_id
1 'polypeptide(L)'
;MELVHGDFKAFVAMVAGIGAFAHICAFLILELLVKSRVLRVLGALAVTFPVLGMRGGFYWQVWPHRVIFPMLLYLYGAWILKKELCNFWTAVGGYLICLLAILWNTETGLILTVAWAGMLISRFLSVGKIKIRRLLWLSFAQFAGMAGAVFGAYGTVNLYNILKHSPANSFEDFLIPLLSGSYMTGVLHLDMPTEPNAYMAVITLFLTGTALGMTGWFSGKERHCWQKEFLFLLSVGSLGCLVYYINRPAYHNLDCITMPAVIMAAYWGQKGIKFIKNEEWKSFDSLSLRHVTVSGVGLICTIAVLAMATGTVLQFAQNSKIKENYHNVQEFEDFAEQIAAVVPENTPSFGINVPEICSMLHRRTECFTMDFSDMLVRPDSLKELKDQLEHAEVPGAFTGKSSMNIWKRNDPETYRWFMDHYELKETIPFYGEKFLYYIKKIKYR
;
A
#
# COMPACT_ATOMS: atom_id res chain seq x y z
N MET A 1 14.38 0.41 -9.82
CA MET A 1 15.59 -0.24 -10.40
C MET A 1 16.50 0.75 -11.14
N GLU A 2 15.99 1.69 -11.93
CA GLU A 2 16.83 2.73 -12.56
C GLU A 2 17.69 3.53 -11.55
N LEU A 3 17.13 3.91 -10.41
CA LEU A 3 17.83 4.68 -9.37
C LEU A 3 19.00 3.93 -8.70
N VAL A 4 19.00 2.63 -8.76
CA VAL A 4 20.03 1.76 -8.16
C VAL A 4 20.83 1.01 -9.21
N HIS A 5 20.76 1.46 -10.48
CA HIS A 5 21.47 0.87 -11.62
C HIS A 5 21.31 -0.65 -11.75
N GLY A 6 20.15 -1.19 -11.36
CA GLY A 6 19.87 -2.61 -11.40
C GLY A 6 20.48 -3.44 -10.26
N ASP A 7 21.21 -2.84 -9.35
CA ASP A 7 21.76 -3.54 -8.18
C ASP A 7 20.63 -3.98 -7.24
N PHE A 8 20.46 -5.28 -7.10
CA PHE A 8 19.42 -5.86 -6.26
C PHE A 8 19.64 -5.57 -4.77
N LYS A 9 20.88 -5.56 -4.28
CA LYS A 9 21.20 -5.25 -2.88
C LYS A 9 20.85 -3.80 -2.57
N ALA A 10 21.20 -2.89 -3.47
CA ALA A 10 20.84 -1.48 -3.35
C ALA A 10 19.33 -1.27 -3.40
N PHE A 11 18.61 -2.02 -4.25
CA PHE A 11 17.15 -2.00 -4.29
C PHE A 11 16.53 -2.47 -2.96
N VAL A 12 16.99 -3.60 -2.41
CA VAL A 12 16.51 -4.12 -1.13
C VAL A 12 16.80 -3.12 0.00
N ALA A 13 17.98 -2.52 0.03
CA ALA A 13 18.35 -1.51 1.01
C ALA A 13 17.45 -0.26 0.91
N MET A 14 17.14 0.19 -0.32
CA MET A 14 16.23 1.30 -0.57
C MET A 14 14.81 0.99 -0.06
N VAL A 15 14.27 -0.18 -0.39
CA VAL A 15 12.93 -0.63 0.07
C VAL A 15 12.89 -0.75 1.59
N ALA A 16 13.94 -1.31 2.20
CA ALA A 16 14.06 -1.38 3.65
C ALA A 16 14.13 0.01 4.30
N GLY A 17 14.85 0.95 3.70
CA GLY A 17 14.93 2.35 4.14
C GLY A 17 13.57 3.06 4.08
N ILE A 18 12.82 2.88 2.99
CA ILE A 18 11.46 3.40 2.85
C ILE A 18 10.54 2.79 3.91
N GLY A 19 10.64 1.48 4.14
CA GLY A 19 9.91 0.80 5.20
C GLY A 19 10.25 1.34 6.59
N ALA A 20 11.52 1.51 6.90
CA ALA A 20 11.98 2.10 8.16
C ALA A 20 11.44 3.53 8.36
N PHE A 21 11.36 4.33 7.30
CA PHE A 21 10.79 5.67 7.37
C PHE A 21 9.29 5.65 7.73
N ALA A 22 8.52 4.69 7.22
CA ALA A 22 7.11 4.53 7.62
C ALA A 22 6.96 4.20 9.12
N HIS A 23 7.85 3.36 9.68
CA HIS A 23 7.89 3.09 11.12
C HIS A 23 8.24 4.34 11.94
N ILE A 24 9.21 5.14 11.47
CA ILE A 24 9.56 6.42 12.10
C ILE A 24 8.34 7.34 12.13
N CYS A 25 7.60 7.45 11.02
CA CYS A 25 6.36 8.23 10.98
C CYS A 25 5.34 7.73 12.02
N ALA A 26 5.12 6.41 12.09
CA ALA A 26 4.20 5.80 13.06
C ALA A 26 4.62 6.09 14.51
N PHE A 27 5.91 5.94 14.81
CA PHE A 27 6.47 6.25 16.14
C PHE A 27 6.27 7.73 16.50
N LEU A 28 6.57 8.65 15.60
CA LEU A 28 6.36 10.09 15.82
C LEU A 28 4.89 10.44 16.03
N ILE A 29 3.97 9.79 15.32
CA ILE A 29 2.53 9.98 15.55
C ILE A 29 2.14 9.47 16.94
N LEU A 30 2.65 8.32 17.39
CA LEU A 30 2.43 7.83 18.74
C LEU A 30 2.96 8.81 19.79
N GLU A 31 4.14 9.38 19.60
CA GLU A 31 4.72 10.41 20.47
C GLU A 31 3.84 11.68 20.54
N LEU A 32 3.26 12.09 19.42
CA LEU A 32 2.38 13.26 19.36
C LEU A 32 1.03 13.02 20.06
N LEU A 33 0.46 11.81 19.89
CA LEU A 33 -0.93 11.50 20.23
C LEU A 33 -1.09 10.83 21.61
N VAL A 34 -0.17 9.93 21.98
CA VAL A 34 -0.27 9.08 23.17
C VAL A 34 0.64 9.61 24.28
N LYS A 35 0.06 10.00 25.43
CA LYS A 35 0.83 10.53 26.58
C LYS A 35 1.43 9.42 27.45
N SER A 36 0.80 8.25 27.50
CA SER A 36 1.28 7.10 28.28
C SER A 36 2.57 6.54 27.68
N ARG A 37 3.69 6.61 28.43
CA ARG A 37 5.00 6.09 27.97
C ARG A 37 4.91 4.58 27.67
N VAL A 38 4.20 3.81 28.52
CA VAL A 38 4.04 2.38 28.33
C VAL A 38 3.33 2.08 27.01
N LEU A 39 2.18 2.72 26.76
CA LEU A 39 1.43 2.51 25.52
C LEU A 39 2.17 3.01 24.28
N ARG A 40 3.05 4.03 24.40
CA ARG A 40 3.92 4.44 23.29
C ARG A 40 4.93 3.37 22.93
N VAL A 41 5.61 2.82 23.94
CA VAL A 41 6.59 1.75 23.74
C VAL A 41 5.92 0.49 23.17
N LEU A 42 4.81 0.06 23.77
CA LEU A 42 4.04 -1.09 23.26
C LEU A 42 3.50 -0.83 21.85
N GLY A 43 3.00 0.36 21.57
CA GLY A 43 2.55 0.75 20.23
C GLY A 43 3.71 0.77 19.22
N ALA A 44 4.88 1.29 19.59
CA ALA A 44 6.08 1.28 18.77
C ALA A 44 6.53 -0.16 18.43
N LEU A 45 6.53 -1.05 19.42
CA LEU A 45 6.80 -2.47 19.18
C LEU A 45 5.73 -3.10 18.27
N ALA A 46 4.44 -2.83 18.53
CA ALA A 46 3.34 -3.39 17.75
C ALA A 46 3.33 -2.94 16.28
N VAL A 47 3.83 -1.74 15.96
CA VAL A 47 3.94 -1.29 14.56
C VAL A 47 5.20 -1.79 13.86
N THR A 48 6.18 -2.34 14.57
CA THR A 48 7.45 -2.78 13.96
C THR A 48 7.25 -3.99 13.04
N PHE A 49 6.40 -4.95 13.42
CA PHE A 49 5.90 -6.02 12.56
C PHE A 49 4.37 -6.00 12.58
N PRO A 50 3.75 -5.09 11.82
CA PRO A 50 2.32 -4.83 11.93
C PRO A 50 1.48 -5.90 11.20
N VAL A 51 1.60 -7.14 11.59
CA VAL A 51 0.94 -8.27 10.94
C VAL A 51 -0.28 -8.70 11.76
N LEU A 52 -1.48 -8.42 11.23
CA LEU A 52 -2.75 -8.81 11.83
C LEU A 52 -3.11 -10.28 11.53
N GLY A 53 -2.21 -11.21 11.82
CA GLY A 53 -2.53 -12.63 11.75
C GLY A 53 -1.70 -13.47 10.81
N MET A 54 -0.66 -12.94 10.21
CA MET A 54 0.26 -13.74 9.40
C MET A 54 1.52 -14.15 10.18
N ARG A 55 1.87 -15.41 10.03
CA ARG A 55 3.18 -15.91 10.38
C ARG A 55 4.09 -15.69 9.16
N GLY A 56 5.10 -14.86 9.27
CA GLY A 56 6.18 -14.96 8.32
C GLY A 56 6.53 -13.77 7.44
N GLY A 57 6.21 -12.54 7.79
CA GLY A 57 6.87 -11.41 7.16
C GLY A 57 5.96 -10.45 6.39
N PHE A 58 6.57 -9.45 5.81
CA PHE A 58 5.88 -8.39 5.08
C PHE A 58 5.53 -8.84 3.67
N TYR A 59 4.27 -8.67 3.31
CA TYR A 59 3.84 -8.85 1.93
C TYR A 59 4.25 -7.62 1.12
N TRP A 60 5.17 -7.78 0.18
CA TRP A 60 5.82 -6.69 -0.55
C TRP A 60 4.86 -5.77 -1.31
N GLN A 61 3.71 -6.25 -1.81
CA GLN A 61 2.69 -5.42 -2.46
C GLN A 61 1.98 -4.47 -1.50
N VAL A 62 2.05 -4.74 -0.20
CA VAL A 62 1.50 -3.88 0.85
C VAL A 62 2.61 -3.08 1.50
N TRP A 63 3.74 -3.71 1.78
CA TRP A 63 4.84 -3.14 2.53
C TRP A 63 6.11 -2.95 1.68
N PRO A 64 6.70 -1.76 1.64
CA PRO A 64 6.26 -0.46 2.20
C PRO A 64 5.26 0.25 1.28
N HIS A 65 4.90 -0.33 0.16
CA HIS A 65 4.26 0.25 -1.01
C HIS A 65 2.97 1.03 -0.69
N ARG A 66 2.09 0.45 0.13
CA ARG A 66 0.80 1.07 0.48
C ARG A 66 0.80 1.78 1.84
N VAL A 67 1.91 1.79 2.54
CA VAL A 67 1.97 2.29 3.93
C VAL A 67 2.71 3.61 4.06
N ILE A 68 3.74 3.84 3.23
CA ILE A 68 4.64 4.99 3.39
C ILE A 68 3.92 6.34 3.30
N PHE A 69 3.14 6.59 2.25
CA PHE A 69 2.47 7.87 2.05
C PHE A 69 1.29 8.09 2.99
N PRO A 70 0.45 7.08 3.33
CA PRO A 70 -0.50 7.22 4.44
C PRO A 70 0.17 7.68 5.73
N MET A 71 1.25 7.01 6.16
CA MET A 71 1.93 7.38 7.39
C MET A 71 2.57 8.76 7.34
N LEU A 72 3.15 9.15 6.20
CA LEU A 72 3.70 10.50 6.00
C LEU A 72 2.60 11.58 6.08
N LEU A 73 1.47 11.38 5.39
CA LEU A 73 0.35 12.31 5.43
C LEU A 73 -0.25 12.43 6.83
N TYR A 74 -0.39 11.30 7.54
CA TYR A 74 -0.88 11.30 8.92
C TYR A 74 0.08 12.03 9.86
N LEU A 75 1.39 11.82 9.73
CA LEU A 75 2.38 12.54 10.52
C LEU A 75 2.32 14.05 10.24
N TYR A 76 2.27 14.42 8.96
CA TYR A 76 2.13 15.81 8.55
C TYR A 76 0.86 16.43 9.12
N GLY A 77 -0.29 15.74 8.98
CA GLY A 77 -1.57 16.17 9.53
C GLY A 77 -1.53 16.34 11.06
N ALA A 78 -0.98 15.35 11.78
CA ALA A 78 -0.84 15.42 13.23
C ALA A 78 0.01 16.64 13.67
N TRP A 79 1.11 16.87 12.94
CA TRP A 79 2.03 17.97 13.24
C TRP A 79 1.38 19.34 13.03
N ILE A 80 0.76 19.58 11.85
CA ILE A 80 0.14 20.88 11.55
C ILE A 80 -1.07 21.16 12.44
N LEU A 81 -1.88 20.13 12.73
CA LEU A 81 -3.04 20.27 13.59
C LEU A 81 -2.64 20.59 15.03
N LYS A 82 -1.63 19.89 15.57
CA LYS A 82 -1.12 20.11 16.92
C LYS A 82 -0.48 21.50 17.10
N LYS A 83 0.18 22.00 16.04
CA LYS A 83 0.83 23.32 16.02
C LYS A 83 -0.09 24.47 15.59
N GLU A 84 -1.35 24.16 15.25
CA GLU A 84 -2.34 25.12 14.74
C GLU A 84 -1.88 25.87 13.48
N LEU A 85 -1.03 25.22 12.67
CA LEU A 85 -0.44 25.78 11.45
C LEU A 85 -1.33 25.60 10.20
N CYS A 86 -2.64 25.42 10.37
CA CYS A 86 -3.54 25.22 9.24
C CYS A 86 -3.79 26.53 8.47
N ASN A 87 -3.02 26.72 7.43
CA ASN A 87 -3.11 27.84 6.49
C ASN A 87 -3.07 27.33 5.04
N PHE A 88 -3.11 28.25 4.08
CA PHE A 88 -3.07 27.91 2.66
C PHE A 88 -1.84 27.06 2.28
N TRP A 89 -0.65 27.44 2.72
CA TRP A 89 0.59 26.73 2.36
C TRP A 89 0.68 25.33 2.95
N THR A 90 0.20 25.15 4.17
CA THR A 90 0.14 23.80 4.77
C THR A 90 -0.94 22.94 4.13
N ALA A 91 -2.05 23.53 3.67
CA ALA A 91 -3.03 22.79 2.87
C ALA A 91 -2.42 22.32 1.53
N VAL A 92 -1.70 23.19 0.83
CA VAL A 92 -0.96 22.87 -0.40
C VAL A 92 0.10 21.78 -0.12
N GLY A 93 0.86 21.88 0.99
CA GLY A 93 1.84 20.87 1.39
C GLY A 93 1.23 19.48 1.52
N GLY A 94 0.01 19.36 2.08
CA GLY A 94 -0.71 18.08 2.13
C GLY A 94 -1.10 17.57 0.74
N TYR A 95 -1.54 18.44 -0.17
CA TYR A 95 -1.83 18.04 -1.55
C TYR A 95 -0.58 17.65 -2.34
N LEU A 96 0.59 18.24 -2.05
CA LEU A 96 1.85 17.79 -2.63
C LEU A 96 2.22 16.38 -2.14
N ILE A 97 2.01 16.07 -0.86
CA ILE A 97 2.16 14.70 -0.36
C ILE A 97 1.19 13.76 -1.07
N CYS A 98 -0.07 14.17 -1.28
CA CYS A 98 -1.05 13.37 -2.02
C CYS A 98 -0.64 13.16 -3.49
N LEU A 99 -0.10 14.18 -4.16
CA LEU A 99 0.44 14.07 -5.51
C LEU A 99 1.56 13.01 -5.58
N LEU A 100 2.51 13.07 -4.66
CA LEU A 100 3.58 12.07 -4.57
C LEU A 100 3.02 10.67 -4.24
N ALA A 101 1.98 10.61 -3.40
CA ALA A 101 1.28 9.36 -3.11
C ALA A 101 0.62 8.76 -4.36
N ILE A 102 -0.01 9.58 -5.20
CA ILE A 102 -0.63 9.17 -6.47
C ILE A 102 0.44 8.63 -7.44
N LEU A 103 1.58 9.31 -7.54
CA LEU A 103 2.71 8.85 -8.36
C LEU A 103 3.29 7.53 -7.87
N TRP A 104 3.29 7.30 -6.57
CA TRP A 104 3.80 6.08 -5.95
C TRP A 104 2.82 4.90 -6.04
N ASN A 105 1.54 5.17 -5.71
CA ASN A 105 0.44 4.22 -5.78
C ASN A 105 -0.86 4.99 -5.99
N THR A 106 -1.38 4.99 -7.20
CA THR A 106 -2.53 5.80 -7.64
C THR A 106 -3.76 5.59 -6.77
N GLU A 107 -4.10 4.33 -6.46
CA GLU A 107 -5.26 3.98 -5.63
C GLU A 107 -5.15 4.60 -4.23
N THR A 108 -4.05 4.32 -3.53
CA THR A 108 -3.81 4.85 -2.18
C THR A 108 -3.73 6.37 -2.18
N GLY A 109 -3.07 6.97 -3.16
CA GLY A 109 -2.90 8.42 -3.25
C GLY A 109 -4.22 9.16 -3.46
N LEU A 110 -5.12 8.63 -4.28
CA LEU A 110 -6.46 9.21 -4.48
C LEU A 110 -7.30 9.16 -3.20
N ILE A 111 -7.25 8.03 -2.48
CA ILE A 111 -7.91 7.88 -1.18
C ILE A 111 -7.39 8.94 -0.19
N LEU A 112 -6.09 9.09 -0.10
CA LEU A 112 -5.46 10.09 0.78
C LEU A 112 -5.84 11.51 0.40
N THR A 113 -5.97 11.80 -0.88
CA THR A 113 -6.39 13.11 -1.39
C THR A 113 -7.79 13.47 -0.91
N VAL A 114 -8.73 12.51 -0.96
CA VAL A 114 -10.10 12.67 -0.42
C VAL A 114 -10.07 12.82 1.11
N ALA A 115 -9.29 11.99 1.81
CA ALA A 115 -9.17 12.07 3.26
C ALA A 115 -8.60 13.41 3.74
N TRP A 116 -7.60 13.93 3.04
CA TRP A 116 -7.01 15.24 3.32
C TRP A 116 -8.01 16.37 3.13
N ALA A 117 -8.71 16.41 1.99
CA ALA A 117 -9.78 17.38 1.73
C ALA A 117 -10.89 17.29 2.79
N GLY A 118 -11.32 16.08 3.12
CA GLY A 118 -12.31 15.81 4.16
C GLY A 118 -11.90 16.32 5.52
N MET A 119 -10.64 16.17 5.92
CA MET A 119 -10.11 16.70 7.18
C MET A 119 -10.14 18.24 7.19
N LEU A 120 -9.72 18.91 6.11
CA LEU A 120 -9.75 20.37 6.02
C LEU A 120 -11.19 20.93 6.09
N ILE A 121 -12.14 20.26 5.44
CA ILE A 121 -13.57 20.59 5.52
C ILE A 121 -14.09 20.32 6.94
N SER A 122 -13.79 19.18 7.53
CA SER A 122 -14.19 18.79 8.89
C SER A 122 -13.72 19.81 9.92
N ARG A 123 -12.45 20.23 9.83
CA ARG A 123 -11.89 21.28 10.69
C ARG A 123 -12.68 22.58 10.58
N PHE A 124 -13.03 22.98 9.36
CA PHE A 124 -13.81 24.19 9.13
C PHE A 124 -15.24 24.09 9.71
N LEU A 125 -15.88 22.92 9.56
CA LEU A 125 -17.22 22.66 10.12
C LEU A 125 -17.23 22.70 11.66
N SER A 126 -16.11 22.44 12.31
CA SER A 126 -16.00 22.45 13.77
C SER A 126 -15.93 23.85 14.40
N VAL A 127 -15.87 24.92 13.62
CA VAL A 127 -15.69 26.30 14.13
C VAL A 127 -17.02 27.01 14.48
N GLY A 128 -18.17 26.39 14.22
CA GLY A 128 -19.47 26.98 14.57
C GLY A 128 -20.34 27.37 13.39
N LYS A 129 -21.27 28.31 13.55
CA LYS A 129 -22.25 28.70 12.51
C LYS A 129 -21.56 29.15 11.23
N ILE A 130 -21.62 28.34 10.20
CA ILE A 130 -20.97 28.59 8.91
C ILE A 130 -21.99 29.16 7.92
N LYS A 131 -21.61 30.27 7.27
CA LYS A 131 -22.37 30.76 6.11
C LYS A 131 -22.18 29.81 4.94
N ILE A 132 -23.27 29.35 4.33
CA ILE A 132 -23.26 28.41 3.20
C ILE A 132 -22.31 28.83 2.09
N ARG A 133 -22.26 30.15 1.77
CA ARG A 133 -21.33 30.67 0.76
C ARG A 133 -19.86 30.36 1.08
N ARG A 134 -19.48 30.41 2.36
CA ARG A 134 -18.10 30.13 2.78
C ARG A 134 -17.79 28.64 2.72
N LEU A 135 -18.77 27.80 3.04
CA LEU A 135 -18.64 26.35 2.87
C LEU A 135 -18.47 25.97 1.40
N LEU A 136 -19.27 26.55 0.50
CA LEU A 136 -19.15 26.31 -0.94
C LEU A 136 -17.77 26.71 -1.49
N TRP A 137 -17.27 27.90 -1.08
CA TRP A 137 -15.91 28.34 -1.47
C TRP A 137 -14.82 27.41 -0.95
N LEU A 138 -14.94 26.94 0.29
CA LEU A 138 -14.00 25.98 0.84
C LEU A 138 -14.05 24.65 0.08
N SER A 139 -15.24 24.12 -0.15
CA SER A 139 -15.41 22.87 -0.92
C SER A 139 -14.84 23.01 -2.32
N PHE A 140 -15.06 24.14 -2.99
CA PHE A 140 -14.45 24.42 -4.29
C PHE A 140 -12.92 24.47 -4.20
N ALA A 141 -12.34 25.13 -3.19
CA ALA A 141 -10.89 25.17 -3.00
C ALA A 141 -10.31 23.77 -2.74
N GLN A 142 -11.00 22.92 -1.96
CA GLN A 142 -10.57 21.53 -1.76
C GLN A 142 -10.68 20.72 -3.06
N PHE A 143 -11.76 20.89 -3.81
CA PHE A 143 -11.88 20.25 -5.13
C PHE A 143 -10.75 20.66 -6.08
N ALA A 144 -10.42 21.97 -6.12
CA ALA A 144 -9.29 22.46 -6.91
C ALA A 144 -7.94 21.86 -6.44
N GLY A 145 -7.75 21.71 -5.13
CA GLY A 145 -6.59 21.05 -4.55
C GLY A 145 -6.50 19.56 -4.94
N MET A 146 -7.60 18.84 -4.87
CA MET A 146 -7.69 17.44 -5.31
C MET A 146 -7.39 17.32 -6.81
N ALA A 147 -8.03 18.14 -7.64
CA ALA A 147 -7.79 18.17 -9.07
C ALA A 147 -6.32 18.49 -9.38
N GLY A 148 -5.74 19.47 -8.67
CA GLY A 148 -4.33 19.83 -8.80
C GLY A 148 -3.38 18.67 -8.48
N ALA A 149 -3.66 17.88 -7.45
CA ALA A 149 -2.88 16.70 -7.11
C ALA A 149 -2.99 15.61 -8.19
N VAL A 150 -4.19 15.31 -8.67
CA VAL A 150 -4.45 14.27 -9.68
C VAL A 150 -3.84 14.65 -11.04
N PHE A 151 -4.19 15.83 -11.55
CA PHE A 151 -3.67 16.29 -12.84
C PHE A 151 -2.18 16.61 -12.79
N GLY A 152 -1.67 17.04 -11.64
CA GLY A 152 -0.23 17.21 -11.43
C GLY A 152 0.51 15.89 -11.51
N ALA A 153 -0.01 14.82 -10.91
CA ALA A 153 0.56 13.48 -11.01
C ALA A 153 0.48 12.94 -12.44
N TYR A 154 -0.68 13.04 -13.09
CA TYR A 154 -0.87 12.66 -14.50
C TYR A 154 0.10 13.39 -15.43
N GLY A 155 0.21 14.71 -15.27
CA GLY A 155 1.14 15.53 -16.04
C GLY A 155 2.61 15.16 -15.82
N THR A 156 2.98 14.80 -14.57
CA THR A 156 4.34 14.35 -14.23
C THR A 156 4.68 13.03 -14.92
N VAL A 157 3.76 12.05 -14.91
CA VAL A 157 3.97 10.78 -15.62
C VAL A 157 4.15 11.00 -17.11
N ASN A 158 3.28 11.82 -17.73
CA ASN A 158 3.36 12.09 -19.15
C ASN A 158 4.61 12.90 -19.54
N LEU A 159 5.01 13.85 -18.70
CA LEU A 159 6.28 14.57 -18.90
C LEU A 159 7.46 13.59 -18.87
N TYR A 160 7.49 12.68 -17.90
CA TYR A 160 8.51 11.64 -17.84
C TYR A 160 8.52 10.76 -19.09
N ASN A 161 7.37 10.29 -19.55
CA ASN A 161 7.25 9.48 -20.76
C ASN A 161 7.79 10.24 -21.98
N ILE A 162 7.41 11.50 -22.17
CA ILE A 162 7.90 12.34 -23.27
C ILE A 162 9.43 12.51 -23.22
N LEU A 163 9.97 12.77 -22.02
CA LEU A 163 11.43 12.90 -21.83
C LEU A 163 12.17 11.58 -22.12
N LYS A 164 11.52 10.45 -21.97
CA LYS A 164 12.05 9.12 -22.30
C LYS A 164 11.70 8.67 -23.73
N HIS A 165 11.18 9.55 -24.58
CA HIS A 165 10.72 9.24 -25.92
C HIS A 165 9.67 8.12 -26.01
N SER A 166 8.86 7.99 -24.94
CA SER A 166 7.74 7.05 -24.86
C SER A 166 6.42 7.78 -25.13
N PRO A 167 5.38 7.09 -25.64
CA PRO A 167 4.07 7.71 -25.83
C PRO A 167 3.46 8.19 -24.52
N ALA A 168 2.69 9.26 -24.60
CA ALA A 168 1.94 9.75 -23.46
C ALA A 168 0.77 8.79 -23.13
N ASN A 169 0.54 8.56 -21.84
CA ASN A 169 -0.60 7.79 -21.37
C ASN A 169 -1.89 8.59 -21.56
N SER A 170 -2.99 7.92 -21.89
CA SER A 170 -4.31 8.51 -21.76
C SER A 170 -4.68 8.69 -20.27
N PHE A 171 -5.67 9.53 -19.99
CA PHE A 171 -6.13 9.70 -18.62
C PHE A 171 -6.82 8.42 -18.09
N GLU A 172 -7.45 7.66 -18.97
CA GLU A 172 -8.03 6.36 -18.66
C GLU A 172 -6.96 5.35 -18.25
N ASP A 173 -5.87 5.26 -18.99
CA ASP A 173 -4.73 4.40 -18.65
C ASP A 173 -4.10 4.76 -17.30
N PHE A 174 -4.03 6.05 -17.00
CA PHE A 174 -3.56 6.52 -15.69
C PHE A 174 -4.46 6.07 -14.54
N LEU A 175 -5.77 5.91 -14.78
CA LEU A 175 -6.75 5.49 -13.78
C LEU A 175 -7.00 3.97 -13.76
N ILE A 176 -6.37 3.19 -14.65
CA ILE A 176 -6.53 1.72 -14.72
C ILE A 176 -6.42 1.03 -13.35
N PRO A 177 -5.45 1.38 -12.45
CA PRO A 177 -5.36 0.74 -11.16
C PRO A 177 -6.64 0.83 -10.31
N LEU A 178 -7.47 1.86 -10.53
CA LEU A 178 -8.78 1.99 -9.90
C LEU A 178 -9.87 1.19 -10.61
N LEU A 179 -9.83 1.18 -11.94
CA LEU A 179 -10.83 0.54 -12.77
C LEU A 179 -10.67 -0.98 -12.78
N SER A 180 -9.44 -1.46 -12.63
CA SER A 180 -9.13 -2.88 -12.64
C SER A 180 -9.58 -3.63 -11.38
N GLY A 181 -9.89 -2.94 -10.29
CA GLY A 181 -10.35 -3.56 -9.05
C GLY A 181 -11.59 -4.44 -9.23
N SER A 182 -12.56 -4.01 -10.04
CA SER A 182 -13.75 -4.79 -10.34
C SER A 182 -13.47 -6.02 -11.22
N TYR A 183 -12.49 -5.93 -12.10
CA TYR A 183 -12.03 -7.03 -12.93
C TYR A 183 -11.30 -8.09 -12.11
N MET A 184 -10.41 -7.66 -11.23
CA MET A 184 -9.68 -8.53 -10.31
C MET A 184 -10.61 -9.28 -9.35
N THR A 185 -11.70 -8.65 -8.92
CA THR A 185 -12.72 -9.30 -8.08
C THR A 185 -13.40 -10.46 -8.81
N GLY A 186 -13.57 -10.35 -10.14
CA GLY A 186 -14.15 -11.43 -10.97
C GLY A 186 -13.19 -12.60 -11.20
N VAL A 187 -11.88 -12.35 -11.25
CA VAL A 187 -10.87 -13.37 -11.60
C VAL A 187 -10.29 -14.07 -10.36
N LEU A 188 -10.12 -13.33 -9.25
CA LEU A 188 -9.60 -13.82 -7.98
C LEU A 188 -10.63 -13.65 -6.86
N HIS A 189 -11.84 -14.12 -7.11
CA HIS A 189 -12.89 -14.01 -6.12
C HIS A 189 -12.50 -14.71 -4.82
N LEU A 190 -12.37 -13.93 -3.75
CA LEU A 190 -12.28 -14.41 -2.39
C LEU A 190 -13.51 -13.89 -1.66
N ASP A 191 -14.25 -14.79 -1.05
CA ASP A 191 -15.42 -14.41 -0.26
C ASP A 191 -15.01 -13.58 0.96
N MET A 192 -15.74 -12.52 1.23
CA MET A 192 -15.55 -11.77 2.46
C MET A 192 -15.84 -12.68 3.66
N PRO A 193 -14.92 -12.74 4.65
CA PRO A 193 -15.16 -13.57 5.83
C PRO A 193 -16.41 -13.10 6.56
N THR A 194 -17.34 -14.02 6.82
CA THR A 194 -18.60 -13.77 7.55
C THR A 194 -18.42 -13.92 9.05
N GLU A 195 -17.38 -14.64 9.48
CA GLU A 195 -17.07 -14.82 10.89
C GLU A 195 -16.38 -13.60 11.49
N PRO A 196 -16.59 -13.32 12.79
CA PRO A 196 -15.89 -12.24 13.49
C PRO A 196 -14.37 -12.40 13.37
N ASN A 197 -13.72 -11.41 12.82
CA ASN A 197 -12.27 -11.42 12.63
C ASN A 197 -11.65 -10.02 12.77
N ALA A 198 -10.34 -9.92 12.58
CA ALA A 198 -9.59 -8.69 12.78
C ALA A 198 -10.11 -7.52 11.95
N TYR A 199 -10.59 -7.75 10.71
CA TYR A 199 -11.06 -6.66 9.86
C TYR A 199 -12.30 -5.95 10.44
N MET A 200 -13.22 -6.70 11.06
CA MET A 200 -14.41 -6.12 11.69
C MET A 200 -14.04 -5.23 12.88
N ALA A 201 -13.07 -5.68 13.69
CA ALA A 201 -12.55 -4.90 14.81
C ALA A 201 -11.89 -3.60 14.31
N VAL A 202 -11.10 -3.68 13.24
CA VAL A 202 -10.41 -2.52 12.65
C VAL A 202 -11.39 -1.54 12.01
N ILE A 203 -12.39 -2.02 11.27
CA ILE A 203 -13.46 -1.15 10.72
C ILE A 203 -14.20 -0.44 11.86
N THR A 204 -14.62 -1.17 12.90
CA THR A 204 -15.30 -0.59 14.06
C THR A 204 -14.43 0.49 14.72
N LEU A 205 -13.14 0.23 14.86
CA LEU A 205 -12.19 1.16 15.44
C LEU A 205 -12.12 2.46 14.63
N PHE A 206 -12.03 2.39 13.29
CA PHE A 206 -11.98 3.57 12.43
C PHE A 206 -13.33 4.29 12.32
N LEU A 207 -14.46 3.57 12.33
CA LEU A 207 -15.78 4.20 12.40
C LEU A 207 -15.95 5.00 13.68
N THR A 208 -15.47 4.49 14.82
CA THR A 208 -15.50 5.25 16.09
C THR A 208 -14.61 6.49 16.02
N GLY A 209 -13.44 6.43 15.38
CA GLY A 209 -12.56 7.58 15.17
C GLY A 209 -13.17 8.63 14.25
N THR A 210 -13.82 8.21 13.17
CA THR A 210 -14.56 9.09 12.26
C THR A 210 -15.71 9.79 13.01
N ALA A 211 -16.54 9.04 13.74
CA ALA A 211 -17.65 9.57 14.53
C ALA A 211 -17.15 10.57 15.58
N LEU A 212 -16.06 10.26 16.28
CA LEU A 212 -15.45 11.15 17.24
C LEU A 212 -14.98 12.46 16.59
N GLY A 213 -14.38 12.37 15.41
CA GLY A 213 -13.98 13.55 14.63
C GLY A 213 -15.15 14.43 14.23
N MET A 214 -16.29 13.83 13.89
CA MET A 214 -17.51 14.54 13.51
C MET A 214 -18.27 15.19 14.69
N THR A 215 -17.97 14.82 15.93
CA THR A 215 -18.69 15.39 17.11
C THR A 215 -18.58 16.93 17.18
N GLY A 216 -17.47 17.50 16.69
CA GLY A 216 -17.29 18.94 16.63
C GLY A 216 -18.30 19.67 15.72
N TRP A 217 -18.85 18.99 14.70
CA TRP A 217 -19.79 19.61 13.75
C TRP A 217 -21.14 19.96 14.39
N PHE A 218 -21.54 19.18 15.41
CA PHE A 218 -22.87 19.28 16.02
C PHE A 218 -22.85 20.03 17.35
N SER A 219 -21.70 20.17 17.99
CA SER A 219 -21.66 20.68 19.36
C SER A 219 -21.75 22.20 19.47
N GLY A 220 -21.47 22.94 18.39
CA GLY A 220 -21.59 24.42 18.33
C GLY A 220 -20.72 25.19 19.35
N LYS A 221 -20.12 24.51 20.30
CA LYS A 221 -19.35 25.02 21.44
C LYS A 221 -17.90 24.59 21.47
N GLU A 222 -17.54 23.56 20.71
CA GLU A 222 -16.18 23.04 20.75
C GLU A 222 -15.25 23.85 19.85
N ARG A 223 -14.23 24.41 20.47
CA ARG A 223 -13.07 24.93 19.76
C ARG A 223 -12.29 23.79 19.10
N HIS A 224 -11.46 24.10 18.14
CA HIS A 224 -10.56 23.15 17.50
C HIS A 224 -9.93 22.17 18.50
N CYS A 225 -10.17 20.88 18.27
CA CYS A 225 -9.53 19.79 19.00
C CYS A 225 -8.68 19.00 18.04
N TRP A 226 -7.39 19.28 18.00
CA TRP A 226 -6.48 18.69 17.03
C TRP A 226 -6.49 17.15 17.04
N GLN A 227 -6.70 16.53 18.22
CA GLN A 227 -6.78 15.09 18.30
C GLN A 227 -8.01 14.54 17.55
N LYS A 228 -9.18 15.17 17.69
CA LYS A 228 -10.40 14.75 16.98
C LYS A 228 -10.24 14.93 15.46
N GLU A 229 -9.71 16.07 15.03
CA GLU A 229 -9.45 16.36 13.63
C GLU A 229 -8.43 15.38 13.02
N PHE A 230 -7.37 15.07 13.78
CA PHE A 230 -6.38 14.08 13.38
C PHE A 230 -6.97 12.65 13.30
N LEU A 231 -7.77 12.25 14.30
CA LEU A 231 -8.43 10.95 14.29
C LEU A 231 -9.42 10.80 13.14
N PHE A 232 -10.06 11.91 12.73
CA PHE A 232 -10.88 11.93 11.53
C PHE A 232 -10.04 11.63 10.27
N LEU A 233 -8.93 12.34 10.08
CA LEU A 233 -8.01 12.10 8.96
C LEU A 233 -7.51 10.66 8.93
N LEU A 234 -6.98 10.19 10.07
CA LEU A 234 -6.46 8.83 10.22
C LEU A 234 -7.51 7.77 9.88
N SER A 235 -8.73 7.96 10.40
CA SER A 235 -9.82 6.99 10.24
C SER A 235 -10.38 6.98 8.83
N VAL A 236 -10.68 8.14 8.25
CA VAL A 236 -11.24 8.23 6.89
C VAL A 236 -10.22 7.73 5.86
N GLY A 237 -8.95 8.11 5.99
CA GLY A 237 -7.90 7.62 5.11
C GLY A 237 -7.71 6.11 5.22
N SER A 238 -7.73 5.57 6.43
CA SER A 238 -7.56 4.12 6.64
C SER A 238 -8.78 3.31 6.20
N LEU A 239 -10.01 3.82 6.40
CA LEU A 239 -11.23 3.20 5.85
C LEU A 239 -11.19 3.17 4.32
N GLY A 240 -10.72 4.24 3.69
CA GLY A 240 -10.51 4.24 2.24
C GLY A 240 -9.49 3.20 1.79
N CYS A 241 -8.33 3.11 2.47
CA CYS A 241 -7.30 2.11 2.15
C CYS A 241 -7.77 0.66 2.34
N LEU A 242 -8.85 0.42 3.10
CA LEU A 242 -9.48 -0.91 3.19
C LEU A 242 -10.06 -1.41 1.86
N VAL A 243 -10.26 -0.55 0.86
CA VAL A 243 -10.69 -0.96 -0.50
C VAL A 243 -9.77 -2.05 -1.03
N TYR A 244 -8.47 -1.97 -0.76
CA TYR A 244 -7.52 -3.01 -1.15
C TYR A 244 -7.82 -4.38 -0.51
N TYR A 245 -8.21 -4.40 0.77
CA TYR A 245 -8.66 -5.62 1.43
C TYR A 245 -10.03 -6.09 0.93
N ILE A 246 -10.97 -5.17 0.72
CA ILE A 246 -12.33 -5.49 0.25
C ILE A 246 -12.28 -6.13 -1.13
N ASN A 247 -11.44 -5.62 -2.02
CA ASN A 247 -11.27 -6.17 -3.37
C ASN A 247 -10.66 -7.58 -3.33
N ARG A 248 -9.83 -7.89 -2.34
CA ARG A 248 -9.20 -9.19 -2.15
C ARG A 248 -9.01 -9.46 -0.65
N PRO A 249 -9.99 -10.08 0.02
CA PRO A 249 -9.99 -10.24 1.48
C PRO A 249 -9.02 -11.32 1.99
N ALA A 250 -7.76 -11.24 1.57
CA ALA A 250 -6.68 -12.04 2.12
C ALA A 250 -6.09 -11.32 3.35
N TYR A 251 -5.76 -12.05 4.40
CA TYR A 251 -5.28 -11.47 5.67
C TYR A 251 -4.10 -10.51 5.50
N HIS A 252 -3.15 -10.84 4.63
CA HIS A 252 -1.98 -9.99 4.37
C HIS A 252 -2.34 -8.63 3.75
N ASN A 253 -3.49 -8.52 3.08
CA ASN A 253 -3.95 -7.23 2.52
C ASN A 253 -4.46 -6.28 3.61
N LEU A 254 -4.78 -6.80 4.80
CA LEU A 254 -5.15 -5.99 5.95
C LEU A 254 -3.96 -5.20 6.54
N ASP A 255 -2.75 -5.61 6.21
CA ASP A 255 -1.53 -4.98 6.71
C ASP A 255 -1.37 -3.53 6.23
N CYS A 256 -2.04 -3.13 5.13
CA CYS A 256 -2.05 -1.74 4.66
C CYS A 256 -2.58 -0.73 5.68
N ILE A 257 -3.40 -1.19 6.63
CA ILE A 257 -4.03 -0.33 7.66
C ILE A 257 -3.64 -0.71 9.09
N THR A 258 -2.76 -1.67 9.28
CA THR A 258 -2.40 -2.16 10.61
C THR A 258 -1.70 -1.10 11.46
N MET A 259 -0.76 -0.33 10.90
CA MET A 259 -0.12 0.76 11.63
C MET A 259 -1.11 1.82 12.14
N PRO A 260 -2.00 2.38 11.29
CA PRO A 260 -3.05 3.28 11.75
C PRO A 260 -3.95 2.65 12.81
N ALA A 261 -4.29 1.36 12.69
CA ALA A 261 -5.11 0.65 13.66
C ALA A 261 -4.42 0.56 15.03
N VAL A 262 -3.13 0.23 15.07
CA VAL A 262 -2.34 0.21 16.31
C VAL A 262 -2.28 1.60 16.95
N ILE A 263 -2.06 2.65 16.17
CA ILE A 263 -2.03 4.03 16.66
C ILE A 263 -3.38 4.40 17.29
N MET A 264 -4.48 4.05 16.61
CA MET A 264 -5.84 4.27 17.12
C MET A 264 -6.10 3.46 18.38
N ALA A 265 -5.71 2.19 18.42
CA ALA A 265 -5.87 1.33 19.59
C ALA A 265 -5.06 1.84 20.79
N ALA A 266 -3.82 2.30 20.60
CA ALA A 266 -3.02 2.91 21.65
C ALA A 266 -3.67 4.20 22.21
N TYR A 267 -4.27 5.02 21.33
CA TYR A 267 -5.03 6.18 21.77
C TYR A 267 -6.25 5.82 22.60
N TRP A 268 -7.06 4.85 22.16
CA TRP A 268 -8.24 4.39 22.92
C TRP A 268 -7.84 3.70 24.22
N GLY A 269 -6.78 2.90 24.21
CA GLY A 269 -6.20 2.28 25.41
C GLY A 269 -5.85 3.33 26.46
N GLN A 270 -5.16 4.41 26.05
CA GLN A 270 -4.85 5.54 26.96
C GLN A 270 -6.11 6.21 27.50
N LYS A 271 -7.14 6.41 26.65
CA LYS A 271 -8.40 7.03 27.09
C LYS A 271 -9.09 6.16 28.12
N GLY A 272 -9.19 4.85 27.90
CA GLY A 272 -9.78 3.90 28.85
C GLY A 272 -9.04 3.87 30.19
N ILE A 273 -7.69 3.75 30.15
CA ILE A 273 -6.87 3.75 31.38
C ILE A 273 -7.05 5.08 32.15
N LYS A 274 -7.03 6.23 31.45
CA LYS A 274 -7.26 7.50 32.12
C LYS A 274 -8.65 7.59 32.73
N PHE A 275 -9.65 7.06 32.04
CA PHE A 275 -11.01 7.06 32.48
C PHE A 275 -11.17 6.19 33.76
N ILE A 276 -10.60 4.98 33.76
CA ILE A 276 -10.59 4.10 34.94
C ILE A 276 -9.89 4.76 36.15
N LYS A 277 -8.74 5.44 35.91
CA LYS A 277 -7.98 6.08 36.99
C LYS A 277 -8.64 7.32 37.58
N ASN A 278 -9.37 8.10 36.79
CA ASN A 278 -9.99 9.35 37.23
C ASN A 278 -11.37 9.17 37.83
N GLU A 279 -12.01 8.03 37.61
CA GLU A 279 -13.27 7.70 38.21
C GLU A 279 -13.01 7.13 39.61
N GLU A 280 -13.42 7.87 40.65
CA GLU A 280 -13.65 7.29 41.95
C GLU A 280 -14.79 6.30 41.77
N TRP A 281 -14.50 5.00 41.85
CA TRP A 281 -15.49 3.90 41.87
C TRP A 281 -16.38 4.02 43.11
N LYS A 282 -17.23 5.04 43.15
CA LYS A 282 -17.98 5.41 44.34
C LYS A 282 -19.14 4.46 44.65
N SER A 283 -19.70 3.80 43.68
CA SER A 283 -20.65 2.70 43.83
C SER A 283 -20.99 2.06 42.49
N PHE A 284 -21.36 0.81 42.45
CA PHE A 284 -21.81 0.08 41.25
C PHE A 284 -23.05 0.72 40.61
N ASP A 285 -23.88 1.41 41.44
CA ASP A 285 -25.12 2.08 41.01
C ASP A 285 -24.92 3.36 40.17
N SER A 286 -23.71 3.91 40.15
CA SER A 286 -23.36 5.12 39.36
C SER A 286 -22.67 4.84 38.03
N LEU A 287 -22.48 3.57 37.65
CA LEU A 287 -21.85 3.18 36.38
C LEU A 287 -22.76 3.51 35.18
N SER A 288 -22.55 4.66 34.56
CA SER A 288 -23.24 4.94 33.31
C SER A 288 -22.74 4.03 32.18
N LEU A 289 -23.60 3.73 31.18
CA LEU A 289 -23.26 2.97 29.99
C LEU A 289 -21.98 3.50 29.31
N ARG A 290 -21.78 4.84 29.33
CA ARG A 290 -20.59 5.48 28.83
C ARG A 290 -19.31 5.05 29.54
N HIS A 291 -19.36 4.88 30.88
CA HIS A 291 -18.21 4.43 31.68
C HIS A 291 -17.80 3.02 31.30
N VAL A 292 -18.76 2.11 31.25
CA VAL A 292 -18.52 0.72 30.85
C VAL A 292 -17.96 0.63 29.44
N THR A 293 -18.54 1.37 28.49
CA THR A 293 -18.11 1.32 27.09
C THR A 293 -16.69 1.86 26.90
N VAL A 294 -16.37 3.04 27.43
CA VAL A 294 -15.03 3.66 27.26
C VAL A 294 -13.95 2.84 27.96
N SER A 295 -14.22 2.32 29.15
CA SER A 295 -13.29 1.46 29.89
C SER A 295 -13.11 0.11 29.19
N GLY A 296 -14.20 -0.52 28.75
CA GLY A 296 -14.16 -1.79 28.02
C GLY A 296 -13.42 -1.70 26.70
N VAL A 297 -13.74 -0.72 25.85
CA VAL A 297 -13.01 -0.47 24.60
C VAL A 297 -11.54 -0.19 24.86
N GLY A 298 -11.23 0.65 25.87
CA GLY A 298 -9.85 0.95 26.23
C GLY A 298 -9.06 -0.26 26.70
N LEU A 299 -9.68 -1.15 27.46
CA LEU A 299 -9.07 -2.40 27.90
C LEU A 299 -8.79 -3.34 26.72
N ILE A 300 -9.78 -3.55 25.86
CA ILE A 300 -9.65 -4.38 24.65
C ILE A 300 -8.51 -3.83 23.75
N CYS A 301 -8.49 -2.54 23.52
CA CYS A 301 -7.44 -1.89 22.73
C CYS A 301 -6.05 -2.04 23.37
N THR A 302 -5.96 -1.94 24.70
CA THR A 302 -4.70 -2.15 25.42
C THR A 302 -4.20 -3.57 25.29
N ILE A 303 -5.09 -4.55 25.43
CA ILE A 303 -4.78 -5.97 25.25
C ILE A 303 -4.33 -6.24 23.80
N ALA A 304 -5.03 -5.68 22.82
CA ALA A 304 -4.66 -5.84 21.41
C ALA A 304 -3.24 -5.29 21.12
N VAL A 305 -2.92 -4.08 21.59
CA VAL A 305 -1.58 -3.49 21.43
C VAL A 305 -0.52 -4.34 22.15
N LEU A 306 -0.80 -4.83 23.34
CA LEU A 306 0.11 -5.71 24.08
C LEU A 306 0.34 -7.04 23.34
N ALA A 307 -0.72 -7.66 22.82
CA ALA A 307 -0.62 -8.90 22.07
C ALA A 307 0.22 -8.72 20.80
N MET A 308 0.02 -7.63 20.06
CA MET A 308 0.81 -7.33 18.87
C MET A 308 2.26 -7.00 19.21
N ALA A 309 2.52 -6.25 20.28
CA ALA A 309 3.88 -5.99 20.75
C ALA A 309 4.61 -7.29 21.15
N THR A 310 3.89 -8.20 21.84
CA THR A 310 4.42 -9.53 22.17
C THR A 310 4.71 -10.35 20.91
N GLY A 311 3.80 -10.32 19.93
CA GLY A 311 3.99 -10.95 18.63
C GLY A 311 5.25 -10.46 17.93
N THR A 312 5.51 -9.14 17.95
CA THR A 312 6.75 -8.55 17.43
C THR A 312 8.00 -9.12 18.11
N VAL A 313 8.00 -9.19 19.44
CA VAL A 313 9.16 -9.73 20.19
C VAL A 313 9.41 -11.19 19.84
N LEU A 314 8.33 -11.99 19.75
CA LEU A 314 8.42 -13.40 19.34
C LEU A 314 8.95 -13.55 17.91
N GLN A 315 8.49 -12.68 17.00
CA GLN A 315 8.96 -12.67 15.61
C GLN A 315 10.47 -12.35 15.54
N PHE A 316 10.94 -11.35 16.28
CA PHE A 316 12.37 -11.07 16.38
C PHE A 316 13.16 -12.27 16.91
N ALA A 317 12.67 -12.93 17.95
CA ALA A 317 13.33 -14.11 18.51
C ALA A 317 13.36 -15.29 17.54
N GLN A 318 12.36 -15.44 16.68
CA GLN A 318 12.31 -16.44 15.61
C GLN A 318 13.27 -16.06 14.47
N ASN A 319 13.20 -14.83 13.98
CA ASN A 319 14.02 -14.35 12.85
C ASN A 319 15.52 -14.34 13.21
N SER A 320 15.89 -14.08 14.48
CA SER A 320 17.29 -14.13 14.91
C SER A 320 17.93 -15.52 14.78
N LYS A 321 17.12 -16.56 14.65
CA LYS A 321 17.58 -17.94 14.42
C LYS A 321 17.73 -18.28 12.95
N ILE A 322 17.18 -17.45 12.05
CA ILE A 322 17.23 -17.69 10.61
C ILE A 322 18.52 -17.06 10.08
N LYS A 323 19.60 -17.84 10.06
CA LYS A 323 20.83 -17.48 9.34
C LYS A 323 20.69 -17.61 7.81
N GLU A 324 19.60 -18.21 7.37
CA GLU A 324 19.36 -18.62 5.96
C GLU A 324 18.95 -17.46 5.03
N ASN A 325 18.50 -16.32 5.55
CA ASN A 325 18.02 -15.22 4.69
C ASN A 325 19.13 -14.56 3.84
N TYR A 326 20.40 -14.75 4.18
CA TYR A 326 21.51 -14.29 3.34
C TYR A 326 21.75 -15.20 2.11
N HIS A 327 21.34 -16.45 2.15
CA HIS A 327 21.44 -17.35 1.00
C HIS A 327 20.54 -16.89 -0.16
N ASN A 328 19.40 -16.27 0.15
CA ASN A 328 18.46 -15.84 -0.89
C ASN A 328 19.04 -14.77 -1.83
N VAL A 329 19.89 -13.87 -1.36
CA VAL A 329 20.54 -12.87 -2.23
C VAL A 329 21.60 -13.53 -3.09
N GLN A 330 22.39 -14.43 -2.52
CA GLN A 330 23.42 -15.15 -3.26
C GLN A 330 22.79 -16.06 -4.32
N GLU A 331 21.73 -16.78 -3.98
CA GLU A 331 20.99 -17.63 -4.94
C GLU A 331 20.40 -16.82 -6.10
N PHE A 332 19.96 -15.58 -5.83
CA PHE A 332 19.53 -14.66 -6.90
C PHE A 332 20.69 -14.22 -7.79
N GLU A 333 21.85 -13.92 -7.22
CA GLU A 333 23.06 -13.57 -7.96
C GLU A 333 23.53 -14.77 -8.82
N ASP A 334 23.61 -15.95 -8.22
CA ASP A 334 23.97 -17.20 -8.92
C ASP A 334 23.00 -17.53 -10.06
N PHE A 335 21.71 -17.27 -9.86
CA PHE A 335 20.69 -17.43 -10.88
C PHE A 335 20.84 -16.40 -12.02
N ALA A 336 21.12 -15.14 -11.69
CA ALA A 336 21.38 -14.10 -12.68
C ALA A 336 22.61 -14.44 -13.53
N GLU A 337 23.66 -14.99 -12.91
CA GLU A 337 24.85 -15.48 -13.62
C GLU A 337 24.53 -16.65 -14.55
N GLN A 338 23.70 -17.62 -14.12
CA GLN A 338 23.25 -18.73 -14.97
C GLN A 338 22.48 -18.22 -16.19
N ILE A 339 21.59 -17.23 -16.00
CA ILE A 339 20.87 -16.61 -17.12
C ILE A 339 21.84 -15.87 -18.03
N ALA A 340 22.80 -15.13 -17.51
CA ALA A 340 23.80 -14.41 -18.28
C ALA A 340 24.67 -15.37 -19.12
N ALA A 341 24.95 -16.57 -18.63
CA ALA A 341 25.68 -17.61 -19.38
C ALA A 341 24.88 -18.17 -20.57
N VAL A 342 23.56 -18.16 -20.49
CA VAL A 342 22.67 -18.69 -21.55
C VAL A 342 22.32 -17.64 -22.59
N VAL A 343 22.22 -16.38 -22.17
CA VAL A 343 21.86 -15.25 -23.06
C VAL A 343 23.09 -14.45 -23.36
N PRO A 344 23.50 -14.31 -24.64
CA PRO A 344 24.65 -13.50 -25.02
C PRO A 344 24.53 -12.06 -24.50
N GLU A 345 25.66 -11.48 -24.10
CA GLU A 345 25.73 -10.08 -23.69
C GLU A 345 25.14 -9.17 -24.79
N ASN A 346 24.39 -8.15 -24.36
CA ASN A 346 23.72 -7.19 -25.24
C ASN A 346 22.65 -7.79 -26.18
N THR A 347 22.21 -9.03 -25.97
CA THR A 347 21.10 -9.58 -26.75
C THR A 347 19.79 -9.11 -26.10
N PRO A 348 18.96 -8.36 -26.84
CA PRO A 348 17.64 -8.01 -26.34
C PRO A 348 16.83 -9.29 -26.07
N SER A 349 16.13 -9.34 -24.97
CA SER A 349 15.31 -10.48 -24.62
C SER A 349 13.97 -10.04 -24.01
N PHE A 350 12.98 -10.89 -24.22
CA PHE A 350 11.68 -10.71 -23.59
C PHE A 350 11.64 -11.34 -22.19
N GLY A 351 11.09 -10.61 -21.25
CA GLY A 351 10.69 -11.18 -19.95
C GLY A 351 9.19 -11.34 -19.90
N ILE A 352 8.68 -12.54 -20.07
CA ILE A 352 7.25 -12.82 -19.95
C ILE A 352 6.96 -13.23 -18.51
N ASN A 353 6.35 -12.32 -17.74
CA ASN A 353 6.07 -12.47 -16.31
C ASN A 353 7.32 -12.67 -15.42
N VAL A 354 8.44 -12.14 -15.84
CA VAL A 354 9.72 -12.19 -15.13
C VAL A 354 10.51 -10.88 -15.24
N PRO A 355 9.86 -9.73 -14.97
CA PRO A 355 10.48 -8.41 -15.15
C PRO A 355 11.73 -8.22 -14.30
N GLU A 356 11.80 -8.85 -13.13
CA GLU A 356 12.93 -8.82 -12.21
C GLU A 356 14.19 -9.40 -12.84
N ILE A 357 14.08 -10.46 -13.64
CA ILE A 357 15.23 -11.07 -14.30
C ILE A 357 15.86 -10.13 -15.31
N CYS A 358 15.03 -9.46 -16.12
CA CYS A 358 15.51 -8.50 -17.09
C CYS A 358 16.18 -7.30 -16.40
N SER A 359 15.68 -6.89 -15.26
CA SER A 359 16.24 -5.83 -14.44
C SER A 359 17.59 -6.23 -13.83
N MET A 360 17.71 -7.46 -13.32
CA MET A 360 18.94 -8.01 -12.73
C MET A 360 20.07 -8.15 -13.75
N LEU A 361 19.74 -8.48 -14.98
CA LEU A 361 20.70 -8.62 -16.07
C LEU A 361 21.10 -7.29 -16.69
N HIS A 362 20.65 -6.15 -16.15
CA HIS A 362 20.84 -4.82 -16.74
C HIS A 362 20.45 -4.74 -18.23
N ARG A 363 19.53 -5.61 -18.65
CA ARG A 363 19.13 -5.74 -20.06
C ARG A 363 17.89 -4.92 -20.34
N ARG A 364 17.88 -4.29 -21.47
CA ARG A 364 16.70 -3.62 -21.98
C ARG A 364 15.69 -4.68 -22.41
N THR A 365 14.53 -4.71 -21.78
CA THR A 365 13.37 -5.41 -22.29
C THR A 365 12.76 -4.56 -23.39
N GLU A 366 12.67 -5.11 -24.60
CA GLU A 366 12.02 -4.43 -25.71
C GLU A 366 10.53 -4.63 -25.74
N CYS A 367 9.99 -5.41 -24.79
CA CYS A 367 8.58 -5.70 -24.75
C CYS A 367 7.93 -5.53 -23.38
N PHE A 368 6.65 -5.36 -23.48
CA PHE A 368 5.73 -5.33 -22.38
C PHE A 368 5.81 -6.66 -21.59
N THR A 369 6.22 -6.55 -20.33
CA THR A 369 6.17 -7.68 -19.41
C THR A 369 4.77 -7.76 -18.83
N MET A 370 4.10 -8.87 -19.08
CA MET A 370 2.79 -9.13 -18.51
C MET A 370 2.89 -10.03 -17.29
N ASP A 371 2.17 -9.65 -16.26
CA ASP A 371 1.86 -10.57 -15.19
C ASP A 371 0.75 -11.53 -15.66
N PHE A 372 1.11 -12.77 -15.98
CA PHE A 372 0.17 -13.85 -16.27
C PHE A 372 -0.42 -14.49 -15.02
N SER A 373 -0.33 -13.83 -13.88
CA SER A 373 -1.12 -14.24 -12.73
C SER A 373 -2.61 -14.26 -13.13
N ASP A 374 -3.45 -14.88 -12.34
CA ASP A 374 -4.91 -14.85 -12.56
C ASP A 374 -5.48 -13.41 -12.60
N MET A 375 -4.62 -12.40 -12.57
CA MET A 375 -4.87 -10.97 -12.56
C MET A 375 -4.73 -10.30 -13.92
N LEU A 376 -4.95 -11.02 -15.00
CA LEU A 376 -4.96 -10.42 -16.34
C LEU A 376 -5.93 -9.24 -16.40
N VAL A 377 -5.34 -8.06 -16.46
CA VAL A 377 -6.07 -6.80 -16.30
C VAL A 377 -6.84 -6.42 -17.54
N ARG A 378 -6.37 -6.88 -18.73
CA ARG A 378 -7.00 -6.54 -20.01
C ARG A 378 -7.13 -7.76 -20.91
N PRO A 379 -8.32 -8.04 -21.47
CA PRO A 379 -8.50 -9.09 -22.47
C PRO A 379 -7.60 -8.91 -23.70
N ASP A 380 -7.34 -7.66 -24.11
CA ASP A 380 -6.54 -7.34 -25.29
C ASP A 380 -5.01 -7.42 -25.07
N SER A 381 -4.56 -7.50 -23.81
CA SER A 381 -3.13 -7.48 -23.50
C SER A 381 -2.35 -8.66 -24.08
N LEU A 382 -3.00 -9.83 -24.21
CA LEU A 382 -2.38 -11.01 -24.82
C LEU A 382 -2.24 -10.87 -26.34
N LYS A 383 -3.19 -10.18 -26.95
CA LYS A 383 -3.11 -9.83 -28.37
C LYS A 383 -2.00 -8.82 -28.62
N GLU A 384 -1.89 -7.78 -27.78
CA GLU A 384 -0.81 -6.82 -27.82
C GLU A 384 0.56 -7.49 -27.64
N LEU A 385 0.67 -8.46 -26.70
CA LEU A 385 1.88 -9.24 -26.52
C LEU A 385 2.25 -10.02 -27.78
N LYS A 386 1.28 -10.67 -28.43
CA LYS A 386 1.50 -11.37 -29.68
C LYS A 386 2.02 -10.42 -30.77
N ASP A 387 1.37 -9.28 -30.96
CA ASP A 387 1.75 -8.28 -31.95
C ASP A 387 3.17 -7.76 -31.70
N GLN A 388 3.54 -7.52 -30.44
CA GLN A 388 4.89 -7.13 -30.05
C GLN A 388 5.91 -8.22 -30.34
N LEU A 389 5.61 -9.48 -29.99
CA LEU A 389 6.49 -10.63 -30.26
C LEU A 389 6.67 -10.91 -31.75
N GLU A 390 5.63 -10.66 -32.57
CA GLU A 390 5.71 -10.81 -34.03
C GLU A 390 6.65 -9.77 -34.66
N HIS A 391 6.54 -8.50 -34.23
CA HIS A 391 7.28 -7.38 -34.81
C HIS A 391 8.66 -7.15 -34.21
N ALA A 392 8.94 -7.73 -33.05
CA ALA A 392 10.22 -7.52 -32.41
C ALA A 392 11.34 -8.37 -33.02
N GLU A 393 12.48 -7.76 -33.23
CA GLU A 393 13.72 -8.43 -33.64
C GLU A 393 14.41 -9.18 -32.49
N VAL A 394 13.65 -9.54 -31.45
CA VAL A 394 14.19 -10.15 -30.23
C VAL A 394 14.35 -11.66 -30.44
N PRO A 395 15.57 -12.19 -30.33
CA PRO A 395 15.82 -13.61 -30.60
C PRO A 395 15.29 -14.54 -29.49
N GLY A 396 15.08 -14.05 -28.27
CA GLY A 396 14.74 -14.92 -27.15
C GLY A 396 13.72 -14.34 -26.16
N ALA A 397 13.01 -15.24 -25.49
CA ALA A 397 12.04 -14.93 -24.46
C ALA A 397 12.24 -15.77 -23.21
N PHE A 398 12.22 -15.13 -22.03
CA PHE A 398 12.20 -15.79 -20.74
C PHE A 398 10.77 -15.87 -20.18
N THR A 399 10.44 -16.98 -19.57
CA THR A 399 9.18 -17.16 -18.84
C THR A 399 9.32 -18.18 -17.73
N GLY A 400 8.43 -18.14 -16.74
CA GLY A 400 8.29 -19.20 -15.75
C GLY A 400 7.42 -20.36 -16.26
N LYS A 401 7.67 -21.58 -15.79
CA LYS A 401 6.82 -22.74 -16.15
C LYS A 401 5.39 -22.56 -15.66
N SER A 402 5.18 -22.00 -14.49
CA SER A 402 3.87 -21.64 -13.95
C SER A 402 3.16 -20.65 -14.87
N SER A 403 3.85 -19.59 -15.32
CA SER A 403 3.33 -18.60 -16.26
C SER A 403 2.88 -19.20 -17.58
N MET A 404 3.64 -20.15 -18.13
CA MET A 404 3.27 -20.87 -19.35
C MET A 404 1.99 -21.70 -19.17
N ASN A 405 1.81 -22.31 -18.00
CA ASN A 405 0.59 -23.07 -17.70
C ASN A 405 -0.65 -22.14 -17.60
N ILE A 406 -0.49 -20.99 -17.00
CA ILE A 406 -1.55 -19.97 -16.90
C ILE A 406 -1.89 -19.44 -18.30
N TRP A 407 -0.88 -19.09 -19.11
CA TRP A 407 -1.07 -18.65 -20.48
C TRP A 407 -1.84 -19.68 -21.32
N LYS A 408 -1.39 -20.95 -21.28
CA LYS A 408 -2.08 -22.04 -21.98
C LYS A 408 -3.55 -22.18 -21.60
N ARG A 409 -3.89 -21.94 -20.32
CA ARG A 409 -5.25 -22.02 -19.80
C ARG A 409 -6.11 -20.83 -20.24
N ASN A 410 -5.55 -19.61 -20.14
CA ASN A 410 -6.30 -18.38 -20.31
C ASN A 410 -6.40 -17.91 -21.76
N ASP A 411 -5.36 -18.17 -22.57
CA ASP A 411 -5.33 -17.87 -24.00
C ASP A 411 -4.61 -18.97 -24.78
N PRO A 412 -5.30 -20.07 -25.07
CA PRO A 412 -4.71 -21.21 -25.77
C PRO A 412 -4.35 -20.91 -27.23
N GLU A 413 -4.90 -19.87 -27.83
CA GLU A 413 -4.61 -19.48 -29.21
C GLU A 413 -3.25 -18.83 -29.31
N THR A 414 -3.03 -17.74 -28.55
CA THR A 414 -1.73 -17.03 -28.52
C THR A 414 -0.62 -17.92 -27.96
N TYR A 415 -0.93 -18.79 -26.97
CA TYR A 415 0.00 -19.79 -26.49
C TYR A 415 0.47 -20.75 -27.59
N ARG A 416 -0.45 -21.30 -28.41
CA ARG A 416 -0.11 -22.18 -29.53
C ARG A 416 0.75 -21.43 -30.54
N TRP A 417 0.34 -20.20 -30.90
CA TRP A 417 1.13 -19.37 -31.78
C TRP A 417 2.57 -19.20 -31.28
N PHE A 418 2.77 -18.92 -29.97
CA PHE A 418 4.10 -18.81 -29.37
C PHE A 418 4.90 -20.12 -29.51
N MET A 419 4.31 -21.25 -29.17
CA MET A 419 4.96 -22.56 -29.28
C MET A 419 5.31 -22.97 -30.72
N ASP A 420 4.57 -22.46 -31.70
CA ASP A 420 4.84 -22.68 -33.13
C ASP A 420 6.04 -21.84 -33.62
N HIS A 421 6.23 -20.64 -33.03
CA HIS A 421 7.26 -19.69 -33.46
C HIS A 421 8.53 -19.69 -32.60
N TYR A 422 8.46 -20.23 -31.40
CA TYR A 422 9.58 -20.29 -30.47
C TYR A 422 9.86 -21.75 -30.06
N GLU A 423 11.12 -22.05 -29.79
CA GLU A 423 11.55 -23.36 -29.28
C GLU A 423 12.27 -23.20 -27.95
N LEU A 424 12.06 -24.15 -27.05
CA LEU A 424 12.72 -24.17 -25.75
C LEU A 424 14.20 -24.52 -25.95
N LYS A 425 15.08 -23.58 -25.53
CA LYS A 425 16.51 -23.79 -25.60
C LYS A 425 17.11 -24.27 -24.30
N GLU A 426 16.65 -23.68 -23.17
CA GLU A 426 17.23 -23.97 -21.87
C GLU A 426 16.18 -23.94 -20.78
N THR A 427 16.42 -24.71 -19.70
CA THR A 427 15.59 -24.74 -18.49
C THR A 427 16.48 -24.53 -17.29
N ILE A 428 16.27 -23.42 -16.59
CA ILE A 428 17.08 -23.00 -15.45
C ILE A 428 16.26 -23.20 -14.18
N PRO A 429 16.66 -24.07 -13.23
CA PRO A 429 15.95 -24.25 -11.97
C PRO A 429 16.23 -23.07 -11.02
N PHE A 430 15.17 -22.61 -10.31
CA PHE A 430 15.30 -21.59 -9.29
C PHE A 430 14.14 -21.67 -8.29
N TYR A 431 14.42 -21.83 -7.00
CA TYR A 431 13.44 -21.93 -5.91
C TYR A 431 12.27 -22.89 -6.13
N GLY A 432 12.55 -24.06 -6.70
CA GLY A 432 11.51 -25.05 -7.03
C GLY A 432 10.69 -24.73 -8.27
N GLU A 433 10.88 -23.56 -8.87
CA GLU A 433 10.35 -23.18 -10.17
C GLU A 433 11.33 -23.54 -11.30
N LYS A 434 10.82 -23.55 -12.52
CA LYS A 434 11.62 -23.72 -13.73
C LYS A 434 11.44 -22.49 -14.62
N PHE A 435 12.53 -21.78 -14.83
CA PHE A 435 12.58 -20.71 -15.82
C PHE A 435 12.96 -21.29 -17.16
N LEU A 436 12.23 -20.88 -18.17
CA LEU A 436 12.30 -21.40 -19.51
C LEU A 436 12.82 -20.31 -20.43
N TYR A 437 13.89 -20.59 -21.15
CA TYR A 437 14.40 -19.71 -22.17
C TYR A 437 14.04 -20.25 -23.54
N TYR A 438 13.27 -19.51 -24.29
CA TYR A 438 12.84 -19.81 -25.64
C TYR A 438 13.58 -18.93 -26.64
N ILE A 439 13.91 -19.49 -27.81
CA ILE A 439 14.46 -18.75 -28.95
C ILE A 439 13.50 -18.80 -30.12
N LYS A 440 13.46 -17.72 -30.92
CA LYS A 440 12.64 -17.63 -32.12
C LYS A 440 13.15 -18.66 -33.14
N LYS A 441 12.27 -19.51 -33.67
CA LYS A 441 12.63 -20.49 -34.71
C LYS A 441 13.05 -19.77 -35.97
N ILE A 442 14.25 -20.06 -36.46
CA ILE A 442 14.72 -19.54 -37.74
C ILE A 442 13.94 -20.28 -38.83
N LYS A 443 12.99 -19.60 -39.47
CA LYS A 443 12.40 -20.14 -40.69
C LYS A 443 13.49 -20.04 -41.77
N TYR A 444 14.16 -21.15 -42.05
CA TYR A 444 14.92 -21.24 -43.29
C TYR A 444 13.95 -21.01 -44.45
N ARG A 445 14.09 -19.90 -45.12
CA ARG A 445 13.41 -19.60 -46.39
C ARG A 445 14.07 -20.42 -47.51
#